data_8f8670f888fd75691443ca9f3c7d1cea
#
_entry.id   8f8670f888fd75691443ca9f3c7d1cea
#
_cell.length_a   1.000
_cell.length_b   1.000
_cell.length_c   1.000
_cell.angle_alpha   90.00
_cell.angle_beta   90.00
_cell.angle_gamma   90.00
#
_symmetry.space_group_name_H-M   'P 1'
#
loop_
_entity.id
_entity.type
_entity.pdbx_description
1 polymer ?
#
loop_
_entity_poly.entity_id
_entity_poly.type
_entity_poly.pdbx_seq_one_letter_code
_entity_poly.pdbx_strand_id
1 'polypeptide(L)'
;DTMRAADYIVDIGPGAGEHGGEVVAAGTVDDIMACEKSLTGAYLSGRLVIPVPKERKQPTGFITVRGAQENNLKNIDVKVPLGVMTCVTGVSGSGKSSLVNEILYKHLARSLNRARCIPGKHKGIDGLEQLDKVICIDQSPIGRTPRSNPATYTGVFDQIRDLFAATPDAKARGYKKGRFSFNVKGGRCEACSGDGILKIEMHFLPDVYVPCEVCQGKRYNRETLEIKYKGKSIYDVLDMTVEEALTFFENVPSIQRKIQTLYDVGLSYVRL
;
A
#
# COMPACT_ATOMS: atom_id res chain seq x y z
N ASP A 1 20.37 -15.02 7.19
CA ASP A 1 21.28 -15.37 8.30
C ASP A 1 20.50 -15.72 9.56
N THR A 2 19.52 -14.93 10.02
CA THR A 2 18.75 -15.20 11.26
C THR A 2 18.07 -16.56 11.24
N MET A 3 17.43 -16.95 10.14
CA MET A 3 16.82 -18.29 10.03
C MET A 3 17.85 -19.42 10.15
N ARG A 4 19.06 -19.24 9.58
CA ARG A 4 20.15 -20.23 9.70
C ARG A 4 20.73 -20.36 11.10
N ALA A 5 20.57 -19.32 11.93
CA ALA A 5 21.01 -19.31 13.33
C ALA A 5 19.91 -19.73 14.31
N ALA A 6 18.70 -19.98 13.84
CA ALA A 6 17.59 -20.41 14.69
C ALA A 6 17.66 -21.90 15.01
N ASP A 7 17.32 -22.28 16.24
CA ASP A 7 17.24 -23.67 16.68
C ASP A 7 16.00 -24.38 16.11
N TYR A 8 14.92 -23.63 15.90
CA TYR A 8 13.65 -24.17 15.38
C TYR A 8 12.93 -23.12 14.53
N ILE A 9 12.38 -23.56 13.41
CA ILE A 9 11.66 -22.72 12.44
C ILE A 9 10.26 -23.28 12.23
N VAL A 10 9.27 -22.43 12.16
CA VAL A 10 7.91 -22.74 11.71
C VAL A 10 7.63 -21.93 10.45
N ASP A 11 7.43 -22.61 9.32
CA ASP A 11 7.12 -22.00 8.04
C ASP A 11 5.62 -22.02 7.82
N ILE A 12 5.02 -20.83 7.68
CA ILE A 12 3.58 -20.65 7.51
C ILE A 12 3.27 -20.18 6.10
N GLY A 13 2.31 -20.82 5.45
CA GLY A 13 1.91 -20.57 4.10
C GLY A 13 0.68 -21.37 3.70
N PRO A 14 0.64 -21.84 2.44
CA PRO A 14 1.58 -21.59 1.35
C PRO A 14 1.45 -20.19 0.72
N GLY A 15 0.26 -19.57 0.79
CA GLY A 15 -0.05 -18.26 0.24
C GLY A 15 -0.33 -17.22 1.31
N ALA A 16 -1.08 -16.19 0.94
CA ALA A 16 -1.51 -15.11 1.83
C ALA A 16 -3.04 -15.07 1.95
N GLY A 17 -3.56 -14.48 3.05
CA GLY A 17 -5.01 -14.41 3.31
C GLY A 17 -5.65 -15.78 3.41
N GLU A 18 -6.73 -16.01 2.70
CA GLU A 18 -7.48 -17.28 2.70
C GLU A 18 -6.68 -18.47 2.12
N HIS A 19 -5.62 -18.18 1.35
CA HIS A 19 -4.72 -19.19 0.77
C HIS A 19 -3.51 -19.50 1.65
N GLY A 20 -3.48 -18.97 2.87
CA GLY A 20 -2.42 -19.16 3.85
C GLY A 20 -2.91 -19.71 5.18
N GLY A 21 -2.12 -19.51 6.22
CA GLY A 21 -2.48 -19.88 7.59
C GLY A 21 -2.22 -21.34 7.95
N GLU A 22 -1.55 -22.10 7.08
CA GLU A 22 -1.16 -23.50 7.33
C GLU A 22 0.32 -23.60 7.72
N VAL A 23 0.66 -24.55 8.56
CA VAL A 23 2.07 -24.92 8.81
C VAL A 23 2.56 -25.75 7.64
N VAL A 24 3.37 -25.17 6.77
CA VAL A 24 3.95 -25.85 5.59
C VAL A 24 5.08 -26.77 5.98
N ALA A 25 5.93 -26.33 6.90
CA ALA A 25 7.04 -27.08 7.47
C ALA A 25 7.37 -26.58 8.88
N ALA A 26 7.89 -27.46 9.73
CA ALA A 26 8.38 -27.08 11.05
C ALA A 26 9.54 -28.00 11.44
N GLY A 27 10.58 -27.45 12.06
CA GLY A 27 11.75 -28.19 12.49
C GLY A 27 13.03 -27.37 12.46
N THR A 28 14.14 -28.04 12.28
CA THR A 28 15.46 -27.43 12.10
C THR A 28 15.57 -26.79 10.71
N VAL A 29 16.63 -26.05 10.46
CA VAL A 29 16.94 -25.47 9.14
C VAL A 29 16.96 -26.57 8.06
N ASP A 30 17.54 -27.73 8.38
CA ASP A 30 17.65 -28.86 7.45
C ASP A 30 16.29 -29.46 7.12
N ASP A 31 15.38 -29.56 8.10
CA ASP A 31 14.02 -30.00 7.89
C ASP A 31 13.24 -29.07 6.95
N ILE A 32 13.40 -27.76 7.13
CA ILE A 32 12.79 -26.75 6.27
C ILE A 32 13.36 -26.80 4.85
N MET A 33 14.69 -26.95 4.70
CA MET A 33 15.35 -27.08 3.38
C MET A 33 14.96 -28.36 2.65
N ALA A 34 14.71 -29.44 3.37
CA ALA A 34 14.26 -30.72 2.79
C ALA A 34 12.79 -30.70 2.34
N CYS A 35 11.96 -29.82 2.87
CA CYS A 35 10.55 -29.72 2.50
C CYS A 35 10.38 -29.12 1.10
N GLU A 36 9.88 -29.91 0.15
CA GLU A 36 9.66 -29.48 -1.24
C GLU A 36 8.58 -28.38 -1.35
N LYS A 37 7.56 -28.42 -0.49
CA LYS A 37 6.46 -27.45 -0.47
C LYS A 37 6.84 -26.10 0.13
N SER A 38 7.93 -26.04 0.90
CA SER A 38 8.38 -24.81 1.55
C SER A 38 9.10 -23.90 0.55
N LEU A 39 8.51 -22.73 0.30
CA LEU A 39 9.15 -21.65 -0.46
C LEU A 39 10.39 -21.12 0.27
N THR A 40 10.30 -20.98 1.58
CA THR A 40 11.41 -20.62 2.47
C THR A 40 12.55 -21.65 2.35
N GLY A 41 12.22 -22.94 2.40
CA GLY A 41 13.17 -24.03 2.22
C GLY A 41 13.82 -24.02 0.83
N ALA A 42 13.06 -23.69 -0.20
CA ALA A 42 13.58 -23.58 -1.57
C ALA A 42 14.65 -22.48 -1.69
N TYR A 43 14.46 -21.33 -1.03
CA TYR A 43 15.46 -20.25 -1.00
C TYR A 43 16.65 -20.59 -0.08
N LEU A 44 16.42 -21.18 1.08
CA LEU A 44 17.48 -21.54 2.02
C LEU A 44 18.41 -22.62 1.44
N SER A 45 17.86 -23.59 0.71
CA SER A 45 18.63 -24.65 0.05
C SER A 45 19.29 -24.22 -1.25
N GLY A 46 18.92 -23.08 -1.80
CA GLY A 46 19.41 -22.60 -3.12
C GLY A 46 18.68 -23.22 -4.31
N ARG A 47 17.62 -24.01 -4.12
CA ARG A 47 16.74 -24.47 -5.21
C ARG A 47 16.09 -23.29 -5.94
N LEU A 48 15.77 -22.24 -5.21
CA LEU A 48 15.38 -20.93 -5.75
C LEU A 48 16.41 -19.88 -5.34
N VAL A 49 16.77 -19.03 -6.27
CA VAL A 49 17.68 -17.91 -6.04
C VAL A 49 17.20 -16.68 -6.79
N ILE A 50 17.44 -15.51 -6.22
CA ILE A 50 17.31 -14.24 -6.94
C ILE A 50 18.63 -14.06 -7.70
N PRO A 51 18.64 -14.15 -9.04
CA PRO A 51 19.88 -14.11 -9.79
C PRO A 51 20.56 -12.73 -9.67
N VAL A 52 21.85 -12.74 -9.35
CA VAL A 52 22.68 -11.54 -9.41
C VAL A 52 23.19 -11.37 -10.84
N PRO A 53 22.90 -10.25 -11.52
CA PRO A 53 23.39 -10.01 -12.87
C PRO A 53 24.92 -10.09 -12.93
N LYS A 54 25.46 -10.84 -13.89
CA LYS A 54 26.92 -10.93 -14.12
C LYS A 54 27.49 -9.59 -14.60
N GLU A 55 26.73 -8.92 -15.49
CA GLU A 55 27.09 -7.60 -15.99
C GLU A 55 26.24 -6.53 -15.29
N ARG A 56 26.89 -5.48 -14.81
CA ARG A 56 26.24 -4.34 -14.18
C ARG A 56 25.94 -3.27 -15.21
N LYS A 57 24.75 -2.67 -15.13
CA LYS A 57 24.41 -1.52 -15.96
C LYS A 57 25.37 -0.36 -15.68
N GLN A 58 25.78 0.32 -16.73
CA GLN A 58 26.57 1.54 -16.61
C GLN A 58 25.66 2.75 -16.36
N PRO A 59 26.08 3.71 -15.54
CA PRO A 59 25.33 4.94 -15.33
C PRO A 59 25.20 5.73 -16.65
N THR A 60 24.01 6.29 -16.88
CA THR A 60 23.75 7.17 -18.02
C THR A 60 24.11 8.63 -17.75
N GLY A 61 24.29 8.99 -16.50
CA GLY A 61 24.59 10.32 -16.02
C GLY A 61 24.73 10.35 -14.50
N PHE A 62 24.84 11.53 -13.94
CA PHE A 62 24.96 11.73 -12.50
C PHE A 62 24.20 12.98 -12.06
N ILE A 63 23.58 12.93 -10.90
CA ILE A 63 23.25 14.13 -10.12
C ILE A 63 24.24 14.26 -8.98
N THR A 64 24.59 15.47 -8.60
CA THR A 64 25.56 15.72 -7.54
C THR A 64 24.96 16.65 -6.49
N VAL A 65 24.78 16.12 -5.29
CA VAL A 65 24.45 16.95 -4.11
C VAL A 65 25.73 17.64 -3.66
N ARG A 66 25.72 18.96 -3.57
CA ARG A 66 26.84 19.78 -3.15
C ARG A 66 26.68 20.27 -1.73
N GLY A 67 27.71 20.10 -0.94
CA GLY A 67 27.83 20.71 0.38
C GLY A 67 26.70 20.31 1.34
N ALA A 68 26.33 19.03 1.39
CA ALA A 68 25.30 18.54 2.28
C ALA A 68 25.70 18.74 3.76
N GLN A 69 24.88 19.48 4.53
CA GLN A 69 25.19 19.89 5.91
C GLN A 69 24.03 19.68 6.88
N GLU A 70 22.96 19.02 6.44
CA GLU A 70 21.81 18.80 7.31
C GLU A 70 22.14 17.78 8.41
N ASN A 71 21.72 18.08 9.64
CA ASN A 71 21.96 17.29 10.85
C ASN A 71 23.46 16.97 11.05
N ASN A 72 23.84 15.72 10.96
CA ASN A 72 25.22 15.25 11.18
C ASN A 72 26.10 15.21 9.93
N LEU A 73 25.60 15.64 8.77
CA LEU A 73 26.38 15.66 7.55
C LEU A 73 27.49 16.75 7.58
N LYS A 74 28.68 16.38 7.15
CA LYS A 74 29.92 17.17 7.31
C LYS A 74 30.31 17.96 6.05
N ASN A 75 29.34 18.69 5.44
CA ASN A 75 29.59 19.46 4.21
C ASN A 75 30.11 18.57 3.07
N ILE A 76 29.46 17.45 2.85
CA ILE A 76 29.89 16.44 1.88
C ILE A 76 29.26 16.68 0.50
N ASP A 77 30.02 16.31 -0.54
CA ASP A 77 29.52 16.23 -1.93
C ASP A 77 29.24 14.74 -2.24
N VAL A 78 28.06 14.45 -2.79
CA VAL A 78 27.65 13.09 -3.10
C VAL A 78 27.15 13.00 -4.53
N LYS A 79 27.79 12.13 -5.32
CA LYS A 79 27.34 11.79 -6.68
C LYS A 79 26.38 10.60 -6.63
N VAL A 80 25.22 10.74 -7.23
CA VAL A 80 24.21 9.69 -7.38
C VAL A 80 24.12 9.34 -8.87
N PRO A 81 24.45 8.10 -9.25
CA PRO A 81 24.40 7.67 -10.66
C PRO A 81 22.95 7.51 -11.14
N LEU A 82 22.71 7.83 -12.40
CA LEU A 82 21.41 7.70 -13.07
C LEU A 82 21.34 6.43 -13.92
N GLY A 83 20.13 5.91 -14.15
CA GLY A 83 19.88 4.71 -14.96
C GLY A 83 20.24 3.39 -14.27
N VAL A 84 20.66 3.43 -13.01
CA VAL A 84 21.07 2.26 -12.22
C VAL A 84 20.41 2.26 -10.84
N MET A 85 20.38 1.10 -10.20
CA MET A 85 19.93 0.99 -8.80
C MET A 85 21.06 1.42 -7.87
N THR A 86 20.79 2.43 -7.02
CA THR A 86 21.73 2.93 -6.01
C THR A 86 21.25 2.60 -4.61
N CYS A 87 22.07 1.93 -3.82
CA CYS A 87 21.80 1.64 -2.42
C CYS A 87 22.58 2.60 -1.53
N VAL A 88 21.89 3.27 -0.58
CA VAL A 88 22.51 4.08 0.46
C VAL A 88 22.47 3.30 1.76
N THR A 89 23.65 2.89 2.24
CA THR A 89 23.82 2.01 3.41
C THR A 89 24.58 2.70 4.53
N GLY A 90 24.60 2.11 5.70
CA GLY A 90 25.31 2.59 6.89
C GLY A 90 24.55 2.28 8.17
N VAL A 91 25.23 2.43 9.32
CA VAL A 91 24.63 2.22 10.65
C VAL A 91 23.49 3.20 10.93
N SER A 92 22.66 2.89 11.93
CA SER A 92 21.58 3.82 12.35
C SER A 92 22.21 5.14 12.82
N GLY A 93 21.58 6.27 12.46
CA GLY A 93 22.11 7.61 12.81
C GLY A 93 23.25 8.11 11.93
N SER A 94 23.75 7.36 10.93
CA SER A 94 24.88 7.81 10.08
C SER A 94 24.58 8.97 9.12
N GLY A 95 23.31 9.41 9.00
CA GLY A 95 22.92 10.52 8.15
C GLY A 95 22.27 10.12 6.83
N LYS A 96 21.97 8.82 6.60
CA LYS A 96 21.28 8.35 5.36
C LYS A 96 19.98 9.10 5.08
N SER A 97 19.09 9.18 6.06
CA SER A 97 17.80 9.87 5.92
C SER A 97 17.98 11.38 5.75
N SER A 98 18.99 11.97 6.39
CA SER A 98 19.32 13.40 6.20
C SER A 98 19.75 13.68 4.76
N LEU A 99 20.56 12.80 4.17
CA LEU A 99 20.99 12.94 2.79
C LEU A 99 19.85 12.66 1.80
N VAL A 100 19.17 11.51 1.95
CA VAL A 100 18.20 11.02 0.95
C VAL A 100 16.86 11.74 1.10
N ASN A 101 16.27 11.78 2.31
CA ASN A 101 14.92 12.30 2.50
C ASN A 101 14.92 13.81 2.68
N GLU A 102 15.80 14.33 3.56
CA GLU A 102 15.78 15.76 3.90
C GLU A 102 16.38 16.65 2.81
N ILE A 103 17.47 16.21 2.16
CA ILE A 103 18.12 17.00 1.12
C ILE A 103 17.67 16.55 -0.27
N LEU A 104 18.06 15.34 -0.70
CA LEU A 104 17.89 14.89 -2.08
C LEU A 104 16.42 14.89 -2.49
N TYR A 105 15.58 14.12 -1.78
CA TYR A 105 14.15 14.03 -2.11
C TYR A 105 13.44 15.37 -2.05
N LYS A 106 13.59 16.14 -0.96
CA LYS A 106 12.89 17.43 -0.83
C LYS A 106 13.34 18.45 -1.87
N HIS A 107 14.62 18.45 -2.23
CA HIS A 107 15.11 19.35 -3.31
C HIS A 107 14.52 18.93 -4.66
N LEU A 108 14.56 17.66 -5.01
CA LEU A 108 13.98 17.16 -6.25
C LEU A 108 12.45 17.37 -6.30
N ALA A 109 11.73 17.06 -5.21
CA ALA A 109 10.29 17.27 -5.14
C ALA A 109 9.90 18.76 -5.32
N ARG A 110 10.67 19.67 -4.74
CA ARG A 110 10.46 21.11 -4.91
C ARG A 110 10.73 21.55 -6.34
N SER A 111 11.83 21.09 -6.94
CA SER A 111 12.29 21.55 -8.25
C SER A 111 11.51 20.93 -9.41
N LEU A 112 11.23 19.62 -9.34
CA LEU A 112 10.59 18.87 -10.43
C LEU A 112 9.06 18.74 -10.24
N ASN A 113 8.61 18.46 -9.04
CA ASN A 113 7.18 18.22 -8.76
C ASN A 113 6.45 19.46 -8.20
N ARG A 114 7.13 20.60 -8.04
CA ARG A 114 6.60 21.86 -7.47
C ARG A 114 6.02 21.68 -6.05
N ALA A 115 6.57 20.72 -5.28
CA ALA A 115 6.12 20.45 -3.92
C ALA A 115 6.50 21.61 -2.96
N ARG A 116 5.60 21.91 -2.03
CA ARG A 116 5.84 22.92 -0.99
C ARG A 116 6.60 22.29 0.18
N CYS A 117 7.87 21.99 -0.03
CA CYS A 117 8.77 21.46 1.00
C CYS A 117 10.07 22.28 1.02
N ILE A 118 10.71 22.31 2.18
CA ILE A 118 11.98 23.00 2.39
C ILE A 118 13.07 21.92 2.47
N PRO A 119 14.02 21.89 1.52
CA PRO A 119 15.17 21.00 1.60
C PRO A 119 16.08 21.34 2.78
N GLY A 120 16.72 20.31 3.33
CA GLY A 120 17.76 20.48 4.35
C GLY A 120 18.96 21.29 3.85
N LYS A 121 19.84 21.68 4.75
CA LYS A 121 21.00 22.54 4.44
C LYS A 121 21.98 21.87 3.46
N HIS A 122 22.16 22.50 2.31
CA HIS A 122 23.12 22.11 1.26
C HIS A 122 23.37 23.32 0.34
N LYS A 123 24.40 23.24 -0.52
CA LYS A 123 24.73 24.32 -1.46
C LYS A 123 23.90 24.27 -2.75
N GLY A 124 23.55 23.09 -3.22
CA GLY A 124 22.77 22.88 -4.43
C GLY A 124 22.84 21.43 -4.91
N ILE A 125 22.13 21.15 -6.00
CA ILE A 125 22.18 19.85 -6.70
C ILE A 125 22.39 20.14 -8.20
N ASP A 126 23.45 19.55 -8.75
CA ASP A 126 23.76 19.64 -10.19
C ASP A 126 23.12 18.45 -10.94
N GLY A 127 22.81 18.62 -12.21
CA GLY A 127 22.33 17.55 -13.10
C GLY A 127 20.82 17.34 -13.07
N LEU A 128 20.05 18.29 -12.54
CA LEU A 128 18.58 18.20 -12.42
C LEU A 128 17.87 18.12 -13.78
N GLU A 129 18.47 18.69 -14.79
CA GLU A 129 17.97 18.68 -16.19
C GLU A 129 17.86 17.28 -16.80
N GLN A 130 18.50 16.30 -16.19
CA GLN A 130 18.45 14.89 -16.60
C GLN A 130 17.24 14.15 -16.01
N LEU A 131 16.40 14.80 -15.22
CA LEU A 131 15.27 14.19 -14.50
C LEU A 131 13.96 14.90 -14.83
N ASP A 132 12.90 14.10 -15.02
CA ASP A 132 11.55 14.60 -15.28
C ASP A 132 10.74 14.80 -14.00
N LYS A 133 10.85 13.85 -13.07
CA LYS A 133 10.08 13.83 -11.81
C LYS A 133 10.78 13.00 -10.75
N VAL A 134 10.35 13.16 -9.50
CA VAL A 134 10.73 12.29 -8.38
C VAL A 134 9.49 11.62 -7.79
N ILE A 135 9.62 10.35 -7.46
CA ILE A 135 8.59 9.57 -6.75
C ILE A 135 9.23 9.08 -5.45
N CYS A 136 8.57 9.37 -4.33
CA CYS A 136 8.95 8.84 -3.02
C CYS A 136 8.05 7.67 -2.68
N ILE A 137 8.66 6.55 -2.34
CA ILE A 137 7.97 5.37 -1.82
C ILE A 137 8.50 5.14 -0.41
N ASP A 138 7.62 5.14 0.57
CA ASP A 138 7.94 4.89 1.96
C ASP A 138 7.12 3.72 2.53
N GLN A 139 7.40 3.33 3.75
CA GLN A 139 6.69 2.27 4.47
C GLN A 139 5.59 2.83 5.39
N SER A 140 5.17 4.08 5.20
CA SER A 140 4.09 4.66 5.98
C SER A 140 2.79 3.88 5.76
N PRO A 141 2.00 3.62 6.81
CA PRO A 141 0.72 2.93 6.65
C PRO A 141 -0.18 3.68 5.67
N ILE A 142 -0.78 2.95 4.74
CA ILE A 142 -1.77 3.49 3.82
C ILE A 142 -3.06 3.76 4.61
N GLY A 143 -3.25 5.00 5.00
CA GLY A 143 -4.40 5.43 5.78
C GLY A 143 -4.28 5.12 7.28
N ARG A 144 -4.75 6.06 8.10
CA ARG A 144 -4.74 5.96 9.57
C ARG A 144 -6.16 6.02 10.16
N THR A 145 -7.17 5.96 9.31
CA THR A 145 -8.55 6.10 9.71
C THR A 145 -9.36 4.88 9.28
N PRO A 146 -10.46 4.56 9.96
CA PRO A 146 -11.38 3.49 9.56
C PRO A 146 -11.94 3.65 8.15
N ARG A 147 -11.85 4.85 7.57
CA ARG A 147 -12.33 5.18 6.21
C ARG A 147 -11.33 4.88 5.12
N SER A 148 -10.08 4.58 5.49
CA SER A 148 -9.04 4.27 4.53
C SER A 148 -9.12 2.79 4.15
N ASN A 149 -9.33 2.52 2.88
CA ASN A 149 -9.35 1.18 2.31
C ASN A 149 -8.70 1.17 0.91
N PRO A 150 -8.34 0.03 0.36
CA PRO A 150 -7.71 -0.07 -0.95
C PRO A 150 -8.53 0.57 -2.07
N ALA A 151 -9.86 0.46 -2.03
CA ALA A 151 -10.72 1.05 -3.05
C ALA A 151 -10.67 2.58 -3.05
N THR A 152 -10.59 3.22 -1.89
CA THR A 152 -10.46 4.69 -1.80
C THR A 152 -9.07 5.15 -2.20
N TYR A 153 -8.04 4.43 -1.78
CA TYR A 153 -6.65 4.79 -2.05
C TYR A 153 -6.31 4.74 -3.55
N THR A 154 -6.75 3.69 -4.24
CA THR A 154 -6.55 3.55 -5.69
C THR A 154 -7.51 4.42 -6.52
N GLY A 155 -8.50 5.02 -5.87
CA GLY A 155 -9.55 5.79 -6.54
C GLY A 155 -10.50 4.93 -7.38
N VAL A 156 -10.52 3.61 -7.20
CA VAL A 156 -11.49 2.72 -7.85
C VAL A 156 -12.88 2.90 -7.27
N PHE A 157 -12.97 3.27 -6.00
CA PHE A 157 -14.24 3.50 -5.32
C PHE A 157 -15.10 4.58 -5.97
N ASP A 158 -14.48 5.60 -6.58
CA ASP A 158 -15.22 6.64 -7.32
C ASP A 158 -16.01 6.06 -8.52
N GLN A 159 -15.38 5.14 -9.25
CA GLN A 159 -15.99 4.46 -10.39
C GLN A 159 -17.06 3.45 -9.95
N ILE A 160 -16.83 2.75 -8.83
CA ILE A 160 -17.84 1.85 -8.24
C ILE A 160 -19.09 2.65 -7.82
N ARG A 161 -18.93 3.82 -7.19
CA ARG A 161 -20.06 4.69 -6.82
C ARG A 161 -20.83 5.20 -8.04
N ASP A 162 -20.14 5.54 -9.13
CA ASP A 162 -20.78 5.94 -10.40
C ASP A 162 -21.61 4.78 -10.98
N LEU A 163 -21.07 3.56 -10.94
CA LEU A 163 -21.75 2.36 -11.40
C LEU A 163 -23.04 2.09 -10.61
N PHE A 164 -22.98 2.18 -9.27
CA PHE A 164 -24.17 2.02 -8.42
C PHE A 164 -25.22 3.11 -8.68
N ALA A 165 -24.81 4.36 -8.84
CA ALA A 165 -25.72 5.45 -9.18
C ALA A 165 -26.37 5.29 -10.58
N ALA A 166 -25.73 4.54 -11.48
CA ALA A 166 -26.26 4.25 -12.81
C ALA A 166 -27.29 3.12 -12.84
N THR A 167 -27.44 2.34 -11.76
CA THR A 167 -28.42 1.23 -11.68
C THR A 167 -29.85 1.74 -11.82
N PRO A 168 -30.78 0.94 -12.38
CA PRO A 168 -32.19 1.32 -12.53
C PRO A 168 -32.82 1.72 -11.19
N ASP A 169 -32.60 0.93 -10.14
CA ASP A 169 -33.18 1.18 -8.82
C ASP A 169 -32.66 2.48 -8.18
N ALA A 170 -31.39 2.79 -8.34
CA ALA A 170 -30.81 4.06 -7.87
C ALA A 170 -31.43 5.25 -8.62
N LYS A 171 -31.55 5.14 -9.93
CA LYS A 171 -32.19 6.19 -10.76
C LYS A 171 -33.66 6.39 -10.41
N ALA A 172 -34.42 5.31 -10.23
CA ALA A 172 -35.83 5.37 -9.81
C ALA A 172 -36.04 6.09 -8.47
N ARG A 173 -35.08 5.92 -7.55
CA ARG A 173 -35.09 6.59 -6.23
C ARG A 173 -34.39 7.96 -6.24
N GLY A 174 -33.87 8.43 -7.36
CA GLY A 174 -33.14 9.70 -7.46
C GLY A 174 -31.77 9.71 -6.75
N TYR A 175 -31.17 8.55 -6.53
CA TYR A 175 -29.91 8.42 -5.82
C TYR A 175 -28.75 8.77 -6.74
N LYS A 176 -27.95 9.75 -6.29
CA LYS A 176 -26.74 10.19 -6.97
C LYS A 176 -25.49 9.53 -6.36
N LYS A 177 -24.33 9.66 -7.02
CA LYS A 177 -23.02 9.16 -6.58
C LYS A 177 -22.72 9.39 -5.09
N GLY A 178 -23.10 10.57 -4.55
CA GLY A 178 -22.90 10.91 -3.14
C GLY A 178 -23.60 9.96 -2.18
N ARG A 179 -24.73 9.36 -2.56
CA ARG A 179 -25.49 8.40 -1.76
C ARG A 179 -24.66 7.16 -1.41
N PHE A 180 -23.80 6.75 -2.31
CA PHE A 180 -22.93 5.57 -2.18
C PHE A 180 -21.57 5.88 -1.54
N SER A 181 -21.39 7.07 -0.95
CA SER A 181 -20.21 7.44 -0.20
C SER A 181 -20.44 7.30 1.30
N PHE A 182 -19.59 6.57 1.99
CA PHE A 182 -19.61 6.50 3.45
C PHE A 182 -19.06 7.77 4.13
N ASN A 183 -18.51 8.72 3.35
CA ASN A 183 -18.02 10.00 3.86
C ASN A 183 -19.08 11.13 3.81
N VAL A 184 -20.15 10.95 3.03
CA VAL A 184 -21.16 11.97 2.77
C VAL A 184 -22.47 11.60 3.46
N LYS A 185 -23.15 12.60 4.07
CA LYS A 185 -24.47 12.41 4.66
C LYS A 185 -25.50 11.96 3.61
N GLY A 186 -26.50 11.22 4.07
CA GLY A 186 -27.63 10.76 3.27
C GLY A 186 -27.61 9.27 2.96
N GLY A 187 -26.46 8.67 2.62
CA GLY A 187 -26.36 7.22 2.36
C GLY A 187 -25.59 6.45 3.41
N ARG A 188 -24.76 7.11 4.19
CA ARG A 188 -24.00 6.50 5.28
C ARG A 188 -24.84 6.24 6.52
N CYS A 189 -24.37 5.36 7.36
CA CYS A 189 -24.91 5.21 8.72
C CYS A 189 -24.56 6.46 9.54
N GLU A 190 -25.55 7.17 10.03
CA GLU A 190 -25.30 8.40 10.81
C GLU A 190 -24.85 8.10 12.25
N ALA A 191 -25.19 6.93 12.82
CA ALA A 191 -24.75 6.55 14.16
C ALA A 191 -23.22 6.46 14.28
N CYS A 192 -22.54 5.87 13.26
CA CYS A 192 -21.08 5.80 13.21
C CYS A 192 -20.47 6.78 12.19
N SER A 193 -21.26 7.66 11.60
CA SER A 193 -20.82 8.60 10.57
C SER A 193 -20.11 7.94 9.36
N GLY A 194 -20.44 6.67 9.09
CA GLY A 194 -19.85 5.89 7.99
C GLY A 194 -18.58 5.12 8.34
N ASP A 195 -18.12 5.15 9.58
CA ASP A 195 -16.92 4.43 10.01
C ASP A 195 -17.13 2.92 10.15
N GLY A 196 -18.38 2.48 10.35
CA GLY A 196 -18.73 1.08 10.61
C GLY A 196 -18.41 0.62 12.03
N ILE A 197 -17.59 1.37 12.75
CA ILE A 197 -17.16 1.12 14.11
C ILE A 197 -17.41 2.37 14.97
N LEU A 198 -17.52 2.17 16.28
CA LEU A 198 -17.57 3.22 17.26
C LEU A 198 -16.28 3.18 18.08
N LYS A 199 -15.65 4.33 18.25
CA LYS A 199 -14.48 4.49 19.10
C LYS A 199 -14.96 4.81 20.52
N ILE A 200 -14.57 3.97 21.48
CA ILE A 200 -14.79 4.22 22.91
C ILE A 200 -13.46 4.71 23.48
N GLU A 201 -13.44 6.01 23.81
CA GLU A 201 -12.24 6.62 24.41
C GLU A 201 -12.15 6.25 25.89
N MET A 202 -10.99 5.72 26.26
CA MET A 202 -10.67 5.34 27.64
C MET A 202 -9.52 6.21 28.15
N HIS A 203 -9.79 7.02 29.19
CA HIS A 203 -8.84 8.03 29.69
C HIS A 203 -7.44 7.51 30.08
N PHE A 204 -7.33 6.24 30.49
CA PHE A 204 -6.07 5.64 30.98
C PHE A 204 -5.69 4.34 30.26
N LEU A 205 -6.48 3.88 29.29
CA LEU A 205 -6.27 2.66 28.53
C LEU A 205 -6.31 2.98 27.02
N PRO A 206 -5.76 2.13 26.16
CA PRO A 206 -5.92 2.27 24.72
C PRO A 206 -7.39 2.31 24.32
N ASP A 207 -7.72 3.16 23.35
CA ASP A 207 -9.08 3.26 22.80
C ASP A 207 -9.57 1.91 22.30
N VAL A 208 -10.84 1.59 22.60
CA VAL A 208 -11.50 0.36 22.13
C VAL A 208 -12.38 0.68 20.93
N TYR A 209 -12.29 -0.14 19.89
CA TYR A 209 -13.13 -0.04 18.71
C TYR A 209 -14.14 -1.19 18.69
N VAL A 210 -15.42 -0.86 18.64
CA VAL A 210 -16.50 -1.84 18.56
C VAL A 210 -17.31 -1.66 17.28
N PRO A 211 -17.84 -2.73 16.66
CA PRO A 211 -18.74 -2.62 15.52
C PRO A 211 -19.96 -1.75 15.87
N CYS A 212 -20.39 -0.89 14.95
CA CYS A 212 -21.58 -0.09 15.13
C CYS A 212 -22.82 -0.98 15.16
N GLU A 213 -23.59 -0.95 16.24
CA GLU A 213 -24.78 -1.79 16.43
C GLU A 213 -25.87 -1.49 15.38
N VAL A 214 -26.00 -0.24 14.94
CA VAL A 214 -27.02 0.19 13.97
C VAL A 214 -26.77 -0.38 12.59
N CYS A 215 -25.53 -0.26 12.07
CA CYS A 215 -25.21 -0.76 10.73
C CYS A 215 -24.44 -2.09 10.74
N GLN A 216 -24.11 -2.63 11.89
CA GLN A 216 -23.37 -3.90 12.05
C GLN A 216 -22.08 -3.95 11.23
N GLY A 217 -21.32 -2.84 11.23
CA GLY A 217 -20.08 -2.71 10.45
C GLY A 217 -20.27 -2.29 8.99
N LYS A 218 -21.50 -2.29 8.46
CA LYS A 218 -21.77 -2.09 7.03
C LYS A 218 -21.61 -0.65 6.52
N ARG A 219 -21.39 0.34 7.39
CA ARG A 219 -21.11 1.76 7.05
C ARG A 219 -22.27 2.54 6.45
N TYR A 220 -23.27 1.91 5.86
CA TYR A 220 -24.39 2.51 5.15
C TYR A 220 -25.72 2.32 5.86
N ASN A 221 -26.71 3.16 5.54
CA ASN A 221 -28.07 2.96 5.97
C ASN A 221 -28.74 1.86 5.12
N ARG A 222 -29.87 1.34 5.63
CA ARG A 222 -30.60 0.24 5.02
C ARG A 222 -31.00 0.51 3.59
N GLU A 223 -31.54 1.70 3.31
CA GLU A 223 -32.05 2.08 1.99
C GLU A 223 -30.93 2.10 0.91
N THR A 224 -29.70 2.52 1.28
CA THR A 224 -28.56 2.47 0.36
C THR A 224 -28.13 1.02 0.10
N LEU A 225 -28.21 0.15 1.09
CA LEU A 225 -27.86 -1.27 0.94
C LEU A 225 -28.89 -2.08 0.15
N GLU A 226 -30.12 -1.57 -0.04
CA GLU A 226 -31.13 -2.17 -0.88
C GLU A 226 -30.78 -2.06 -2.39
N ILE A 227 -30.00 -1.06 -2.76
CA ILE A 227 -29.53 -0.93 -4.16
C ILE A 227 -28.50 -2.01 -4.44
N LYS A 228 -28.73 -2.79 -5.49
CA LYS A 228 -27.90 -3.92 -5.89
C LYS A 228 -27.35 -3.75 -7.31
N TYR A 229 -26.11 -4.17 -7.49
CA TYR A 229 -25.49 -4.38 -8.80
C TYR A 229 -25.06 -5.84 -8.89
N LYS A 230 -25.51 -6.59 -9.90
CA LYS A 230 -25.32 -8.05 -10.00
C LYS A 230 -25.64 -8.78 -8.66
N GLY A 231 -26.71 -8.36 -7.96
CA GLY A 231 -27.13 -8.97 -6.69
C GLY A 231 -26.36 -8.55 -5.44
N LYS A 232 -25.30 -7.75 -5.56
CA LYS A 232 -24.45 -7.30 -4.44
C LYS A 232 -24.73 -5.84 -4.10
N SER A 233 -24.75 -5.51 -2.80
CA SER A 233 -24.83 -4.12 -2.32
C SER A 233 -23.45 -3.45 -2.40
N ILE A 234 -23.41 -2.13 -2.21
CA ILE A 234 -22.14 -1.39 -2.14
C ILE A 234 -21.22 -1.89 -1.01
N TYR A 235 -21.79 -2.33 0.11
CA TYR A 235 -21.02 -2.93 1.20
C TYR A 235 -20.44 -4.29 0.79
N ASP A 236 -21.25 -5.17 0.19
CA ASP A 236 -20.79 -6.49 -0.26
C ASP A 236 -19.62 -6.37 -1.24
N VAL A 237 -19.64 -5.33 -2.09
CA VAL A 237 -18.54 -5.05 -3.03
C VAL A 237 -17.28 -4.57 -2.30
N LEU A 238 -17.41 -3.72 -1.28
CA LEU A 238 -16.26 -3.29 -0.48
C LEU A 238 -15.68 -4.41 0.40
N ASP A 239 -16.47 -5.42 0.70
CA ASP A 239 -16.05 -6.59 1.47
C ASP A 239 -15.44 -7.70 0.60
N MET A 240 -15.53 -7.60 -0.73
CA MET A 240 -14.86 -8.52 -1.67
C MET A 240 -13.34 -8.41 -1.57
N THR A 241 -12.67 -9.54 -1.70
CA THR A 241 -11.24 -9.55 -1.98
C THR A 241 -10.96 -8.96 -3.37
N VAL A 242 -9.73 -8.52 -3.61
CA VAL A 242 -9.29 -8.05 -4.92
C VAL A 242 -9.52 -9.12 -6.01
N GLU A 243 -9.29 -10.39 -5.69
CA GLU A 243 -9.51 -11.52 -6.59
C GLU A 243 -10.99 -11.71 -6.94
N GLU A 244 -11.88 -11.70 -5.96
CA GLU A 244 -13.33 -11.77 -6.17
C GLU A 244 -13.84 -10.56 -6.97
N ALA A 245 -13.36 -9.37 -6.64
CA ALA A 245 -13.75 -8.15 -7.29
C ALA A 245 -13.27 -8.10 -8.76
N LEU A 246 -12.11 -8.69 -9.06
CA LEU A 246 -11.61 -8.79 -10.44
C LEU A 246 -12.57 -9.59 -11.33
N THR A 247 -13.05 -10.73 -10.83
CA THR A 247 -14.05 -11.55 -11.52
C THR A 247 -15.40 -10.85 -11.58
N PHE A 248 -15.83 -10.21 -10.50
CA PHE A 248 -17.13 -9.53 -10.44
C PHE A 248 -17.23 -8.36 -11.43
N PHE A 249 -16.14 -7.60 -11.62
CA PHE A 249 -16.07 -6.44 -12.51
C PHE A 249 -15.45 -6.74 -13.89
N GLU A 250 -15.36 -7.99 -14.32
CA GLU A 250 -14.78 -8.40 -15.62
C GLU A 250 -15.30 -7.61 -16.81
N ASN A 251 -16.59 -7.23 -16.79
CA ASN A 251 -17.27 -6.50 -17.87
C ASN A 251 -17.27 -4.97 -17.66
N VAL A 252 -16.47 -4.44 -16.72
CA VAL A 252 -16.33 -3.01 -16.43
C VAL A 252 -14.85 -2.61 -16.52
N PRO A 253 -14.32 -2.37 -17.74
CA PRO A 253 -12.88 -2.21 -17.98
C PRO A 253 -12.20 -1.11 -17.14
N SER A 254 -12.92 -0.03 -16.85
CA SER A 254 -12.41 1.09 -16.06
C SER A 254 -12.12 0.70 -14.61
N ILE A 255 -12.98 -0.14 -14.01
CA ILE A 255 -12.83 -0.67 -12.66
C ILE A 255 -11.81 -1.81 -12.67
N GLN A 256 -11.99 -2.76 -13.60
CA GLN A 256 -11.13 -3.94 -13.73
C GLN A 256 -9.65 -3.59 -13.82
N ARG A 257 -9.27 -2.60 -14.64
CA ARG A 257 -7.88 -2.17 -14.81
C ARG A 257 -7.21 -1.75 -13.49
N LYS A 258 -7.94 -1.04 -12.62
CA LYS A 258 -7.40 -0.60 -11.31
C LYS A 258 -7.28 -1.76 -10.33
N ILE A 259 -8.26 -2.67 -10.35
CA ILE A 259 -8.25 -3.88 -9.49
C ILE A 259 -7.15 -4.83 -9.96
N GLN A 260 -6.96 -4.98 -11.30
CA GLN A 260 -5.88 -5.78 -11.87
C GLN A 260 -4.51 -5.32 -11.38
N THR A 261 -4.27 -4.00 -11.27
CA THR A 261 -3.02 -3.48 -10.72
C THR A 261 -2.78 -3.94 -9.28
N LEU A 262 -3.82 -4.00 -8.44
CA LEU A 262 -3.70 -4.52 -7.07
C LEU A 262 -3.38 -6.04 -7.08
N TYR A 263 -4.02 -6.78 -7.98
CA TYR A 263 -3.77 -8.21 -8.15
C TYR A 263 -2.33 -8.48 -8.60
N ASP A 264 -1.84 -7.75 -9.60
CA ASP A 264 -0.51 -7.92 -10.19
C ASP A 264 0.63 -7.63 -9.21
N VAL A 265 0.40 -6.78 -8.20
CA VAL A 265 1.38 -6.52 -7.13
C VAL A 265 1.27 -7.51 -5.96
N GLY A 266 0.46 -8.59 -6.10
CA GLY A 266 0.34 -9.65 -5.10
C GLY A 266 -0.62 -9.35 -3.95
N LEU A 267 -1.55 -8.40 -4.11
CA LEU A 267 -2.55 -8.03 -3.10
C LEU A 267 -3.93 -8.68 -3.37
N SER A 268 -3.96 -9.87 -4.00
CA SER A 268 -5.20 -10.58 -4.37
C SER A 268 -6.12 -10.85 -3.18
N TYR A 269 -5.56 -11.11 -2.02
CA TYR A 269 -6.24 -11.48 -0.77
C TYR A 269 -6.80 -10.29 0.04
N VAL A 270 -6.39 -9.06 -0.29
CA VAL A 270 -6.83 -7.87 0.43
C VAL A 270 -8.25 -7.49 0.02
N ARG A 271 -9.10 -7.03 0.96
CA ARG A 271 -10.43 -6.51 0.67
C ARG A 271 -10.37 -5.08 0.13
N LEU A 272 -11.37 -4.72 -0.69
CA LEU A 272 -11.47 -3.39 -1.35
C LEU A 272 -11.68 -2.22 -0.37
#